data_9e69fe5d591de315f598c412268bbd44
#
_entry.id   9e69fe5d591de315f598c412268bbd44
#
_cell.length_a   1.000
_cell.length_b   1.000
_cell.length_c   1.000
_cell.angle_alpha   90.00
_cell.angle_beta   90.00
_cell.angle_gamma   90.00
#
_symmetry.space_group_name_H-M   'P 1'
#
loop_
_entity.id
_entity.type
_entity.pdbx_description
1 polymer ?
#
loop_
_entity_poly.entity_id
_entity_poly.type
_entity_poly.pdbx_seq_one_letter_code
_entity_poly.pdbx_strand_id
1 'polypeptide(L)'
;ILPKDEDKWLSIQHVGEDIARAYGYGYIETPIVENSNLFIRSVGKGTDIVDKEMYIFDDRDDTKVALRPEGTASICRAYINHGMHNQVQPVKLWYSGSMFRHDRPQAGRYRQFHQFSCESFGVHDPVVDAELIAVGYNFFRDLGINVEVQMNSIGNLEDRQRYLIELTGFLRSRRGQLSEESKKRLLKNQLRVLDSKE
;
A
#
# COMPACT_ATOMS: atom_id res chain seq x y z
N ILE A 1 -8.11 -8.74 -18.64
CA ILE A 1 -9.35 -8.02 -18.98
C ILE A 1 -9.84 -8.56 -20.30
N LEU A 2 -11.11 -8.94 -20.37
CA LEU A 2 -11.73 -9.44 -21.60
C LEU A 2 -12.61 -8.34 -22.23
N PRO A 3 -12.90 -8.40 -23.54
CA PRO A 3 -13.73 -7.39 -24.21
C PRO A 3 -15.07 -7.14 -23.53
N LYS A 4 -15.69 -8.17 -22.96
CA LYS A 4 -16.97 -8.04 -22.21
C LYS A 4 -16.86 -7.20 -20.94
N ASP A 5 -15.66 -6.98 -20.41
CA ASP A 5 -15.39 -6.25 -19.18
C ASP A 5 -14.74 -4.88 -19.46
N GLU A 6 -14.50 -4.55 -20.74
CA GLU A 6 -13.75 -3.36 -21.17
C GLU A 6 -14.41 -2.07 -20.70
N ASP A 7 -15.71 -1.91 -20.90
CA ASP A 7 -16.43 -0.68 -20.51
C ASP A 7 -16.31 -0.40 -19.02
N LYS A 8 -16.39 -1.43 -18.17
CA LYS A 8 -16.22 -1.29 -16.72
C LYS A 8 -14.80 -0.87 -16.38
N TRP A 9 -13.84 -1.47 -17.08
CA TRP A 9 -12.44 -1.18 -16.87
C TRP A 9 -12.08 0.26 -17.27
N LEU A 10 -12.53 0.69 -18.43
CA LEU A 10 -12.35 2.08 -18.90
C LEU A 10 -13.04 3.08 -17.98
N SER A 11 -14.25 2.76 -17.50
CA SER A 11 -14.94 3.61 -16.51
C SER A 11 -14.13 3.80 -15.23
N ILE A 12 -13.54 2.74 -14.68
CA ILE A 12 -12.68 2.83 -13.49
C ILE A 12 -11.47 3.72 -13.77
N GLN A 13 -10.83 3.56 -14.93
CA GLN A 13 -9.65 4.35 -15.27
C GLN A 13 -10.00 5.83 -15.46
N HIS A 14 -11.06 6.15 -16.19
CA HIS A 14 -11.49 7.54 -16.43
C HIS A 14 -11.88 8.23 -15.13
N VAL A 15 -12.69 7.60 -14.28
CA VAL A 15 -13.07 8.17 -12.97
C VAL A 15 -11.84 8.41 -12.10
N GLY A 16 -10.87 7.47 -12.09
CA GLY A 16 -9.63 7.65 -11.34
C GLY A 16 -8.80 8.83 -11.84
N GLU A 17 -8.64 8.95 -13.17
CA GLU A 17 -7.91 10.07 -13.78
C GLU A 17 -8.59 11.41 -13.51
N ASP A 18 -9.91 11.49 -13.72
CA ASP A 18 -10.68 12.73 -13.55
C ASP A 18 -10.61 13.23 -12.10
N ILE A 19 -10.77 12.34 -11.13
CA ILE A 19 -10.65 12.69 -9.72
C ILE A 19 -9.23 13.13 -9.39
N ALA A 20 -8.22 12.38 -9.79
CA ALA A 20 -6.83 12.74 -9.50
C ALA A 20 -6.50 14.13 -10.06
N ARG A 21 -6.91 14.42 -11.29
CA ARG A 21 -6.73 15.74 -11.94
C ARG A 21 -7.50 16.83 -11.23
N ALA A 22 -8.75 16.59 -10.81
CA ALA A 22 -9.57 17.55 -10.09
C ALA A 22 -8.95 17.97 -8.76
N TYR A 23 -8.21 17.07 -8.09
CA TYR A 23 -7.49 17.36 -6.87
C TYR A 23 -6.04 17.83 -7.11
N GLY A 24 -5.63 18.05 -8.38
CA GLY A 24 -4.33 18.60 -8.75
C GLY A 24 -3.18 17.59 -8.71
N TYR A 25 -3.48 16.30 -8.80
CA TYR A 25 -2.45 15.26 -8.91
C TYR A 25 -1.95 15.14 -10.35
N GLY A 26 -0.63 15.17 -10.53
CA GLY A 26 0.04 14.89 -11.80
C GLY A 26 0.24 13.39 -12.01
N TYR A 27 0.13 12.93 -13.26
CA TYR A 27 0.38 11.53 -13.60
C TYR A 27 1.87 11.19 -13.52
N ILE A 28 2.17 10.04 -12.96
CA ILE A 28 3.51 9.43 -12.96
C ILE A 28 3.42 7.95 -13.32
N GLU A 29 4.39 7.48 -14.10
CA GLU A 29 4.60 6.06 -14.36
C GLU A 29 6.02 5.67 -14.02
N THR A 30 6.18 4.55 -13.33
CA THR A 30 7.48 4.00 -12.94
C THR A 30 7.66 2.61 -13.55
N PRO A 31 8.91 2.13 -13.72
CA PRO A 31 9.17 0.80 -14.26
C PRO A 31 8.45 -0.31 -13.46
N ILE A 32 8.07 -1.37 -14.18
CA ILE A 32 7.48 -2.58 -13.56
C ILE A 32 8.57 -3.39 -12.85
N VAL A 33 9.79 -3.39 -13.42
CA VAL A 33 10.97 -4.07 -12.86
C VAL A 33 11.85 -3.03 -12.19
N GLU A 34 12.20 -3.26 -10.95
CA GLU A 34 13.02 -2.37 -10.12
C GLU A 34 14.03 -3.18 -9.31
N ASN A 35 15.07 -2.53 -8.80
CA ASN A 35 15.99 -3.18 -7.86
C ASN A 35 15.23 -3.66 -6.62
N SER A 36 15.38 -4.93 -6.25
CA SER A 36 14.64 -5.56 -5.15
C SER A 36 14.87 -4.86 -3.80
N ASN A 37 16.06 -4.28 -3.59
CA ASN A 37 16.38 -3.55 -2.36
C ASN A 37 15.51 -2.30 -2.16
N LEU A 38 14.98 -1.71 -3.23
CA LEU A 38 14.04 -0.60 -3.13
C LEU A 38 12.83 -1.00 -2.28
N PHE A 39 12.21 -2.12 -2.61
CA PHE A 39 11.02 -2.60 -1.89
C PHE A 39 11.36 -3.18 -0.52
N ILE A 40 12.47 -3.93 -0.40
CA ILE A 40 12.93 -4.48 0.89
C ILE A 40 13.15 -3.36 1.92
N ARG A 41 13.69 -2.23 1.47
CA ARG A 41 13.96 -1.07 2.33
C ARG A 41 12.68 -0.29 2.68
N SER A 42 11.77 -0.06 1.73
CA SER A 42 10.61 0.80 1.95
C SER A 42 9.45 0.05 2.60
N VAL A 43 9.15 -1.18 2.18
CA VAL A 43 8.08 -2.00 2.77
C VAL A 43 8.51 -2.58 4.11
N GLY A 44 9.79 -2.88 4.26
CA GLY A 44 10.40 -3.39 5.50
C GLY A 44 10.53 -4.91 5.54
N LYS A 45 11.67 -5.36 6.09
CA LYS A 45 11.91 -6.78 6.39
C LYS A 45 10.91 -7.28 7.43
N GLY A 46 10.47 -8.51 7.31
CA GLY A 46 9.51 -9.13 8.23
C GLY A 46 8.04 -8.85 7.88
N THR A 47 7.78 -8.20 6.76
CA THR A 47 6.45 -8.13 6.16
C THR A 47 6.22 -9.32 5.23
N ASP A 48 4.97 -9.78 5.12
CA ASP A 48 4.65 -10.90 4.21
C ASP A 48 4.97 -10.55 2.76
N ILE A 49 4.81 -9.31 2.36
CA ILE A 49 5.14 -8.83 1.02
C ILE A 49 6.61 -9.10 0.70
N VAL A 50 7.52 -8.66 1.57
CA VAL A 50 8.97 -8.83 1.36
C VAL A 50 9.41 -10.27 1.53
N ASP A 51 8.90 -10.97 2.56
CA ASP A 51 9.41 -12.29 2.93
C ASP A 51 8.84 -13.44 2.07
N LYS A 52 7.64 -13.23 1.45
CA LYS A 52 6.90 -14.35 0.82
C LYS A 52 6.27 -14.04 -0.53
N GLU A 53 5.96 -12.76 -0.81
CA GLU A 53 5.07 -12.41 -1.92
C GLU A 53 5.78 -11.72 -3.08
N MET A 54 6.98 -11.17 -2.89
CA MET A 54 7.73 -10.53 -3.97
C MET A 54 8.23 -11.55 -4.98
N TYR A 55 8.06 -11.23 -6.27
CA TYR A 55 8.75 -11.90 -7.36
C TYR A 55 10.14 -11.30 -7.51
N ILE A 56 11.17 -12.02 -7.08
CA ILE A 56 12.59 -11.61 -7.17
C ILE A 56 13.30 -12.55 -8.11
N PHE A 57 14.13 -12.02 -9.00
CA PHE A 57 14.95 -12.78 -9.93
C PHE A 57 16.28 -12.06 -10.21
N ASP A 58 17.21 -12.77 -10.79
CA ASP A 58 18.50 -12.23 -11.19
C ASP A 58 18.39 -11.59 -12.58
N ASP A 59 18.87 -10.37 -12.73
CA ASP A 59 19.08 -9.74 -14.02
C ASP A 59 20.38 -10.29 -14.66
N ARG A 60 20.65 -9.91 -15.90
CA ARG A 60 21.80 -10.39 -16.68
C ARG A 60 23.17 -9.99 -16.10
N ASP A 61 23.21 -8.99 -15.25
CA ASP A 61 24.40 -8.49 -14.53
C ASP A 61 24.46 -8.98 -13.07
N ASP A 62 23.72 -10.05 -12.74
CA ASP A 62 23.60 -10.61 -11.39
C ASP A 62 22.97 -9.67 -10.35
N THR A 63 22.38 -8.55 -10.79
CA THR A 63 21.63 -7.67 -9.91
C THR A 63 20.28 -8.31 -9.54
N LYS A 64 19.92 -8.27 -8.26
CA LYS A 64 18.60 -8.73 -7.80
C LYS A 64 17.53 -7.68 -8.13
N VAL A 65 16.62 -8.05 -9.01
CA VAL A 65 15.47 -7.22 -9.40
C VAL A 65 14.17 -7.88 -8.98
N ALA A 66 13.10 -7.10 -8.94
CA ALA A 66 11.76 -7.57 -8.57
C ALA A 66 10.70 -6.95 -9.46
N LEU A 67 9.62 -7.70 -9.68
CA LEU A 67 8.37 -7.09 -10.16
C LEU A 67 7.79 -6.26 -9.02
N ARG A 68 7.37 -5.02 -9.30
CA ARG A 68 6.84 -4.09 -8.28
C ARG A 68 5.63 -4.69 -7.55
N PRO A 69 5.71 -4.89 -6.21
CA PRO A 69 4.59 -5.39 -5.41
C PRO A 69 3.60 -4.29 -4.99
N GLU A 70 4.02 -3.04 -5.14
CA GLU A 70 3.28 -1.80 -4.84
C GLU A 70 3.96 -0.63 -5.57
N GLY A 71 3.35 0.55 -5.60
CA GLY A 71 3.87 1.67 -6.38
C GLY A 71 4.57 2.76 -5.56
N THR A 72 4.25 2.91 -4.28
CA THR A 72 4.72 4.01 -3.43
C THR A 72 6.24 4.10 -3.38
N ALA A 73 6.95 2.98 -3.21
CA ALA A 73 8.41 2.94 -3.16
C ALA A 73 9.06 3.47 -4.45
N SER A 74 8.55 3.06 -5.61
CA SER A 74 9.04 3.51 -6.91
C SER A 74 8.81 5.00 -7.13
N ILE A 75 7.66 5.51 -6.68
CA ILE A 75 7.34 6.94 -6.76
C ILE A 75 8.20 7.76 -5.80
N CYS A 76 8.41 7.29 -4.55
CA CYS A 76 9.35 7.92 -3.62
C CYS A 76 10.76 8.01 -4.20
N ARG A 77 11.23 6.93 -4.83
CA ARG A 77 12.53 6.94 -5.55
C ARG A 77 12.55 7.98 -6.65
N ALA A 78 11.50 8.05 -7.48
CA ALA A 78 11.40 9.02 -8.56
C ALA A 78 11.37 10.46 -8.00
N TYR A 79 10.59 10.72 -6.95
CA TYR A 79 10.53 12.01 -6.27
C TYR A 79 11.92 12.48 -5.80
N ILE A 80 12.72 11.59 -5.22
CA ILE A 80 14.08 11.89 -4.75
C ILE A 80 15.03 12.08 -5.93
N ASN A 81 15.07 11.11 -6.86
CA ASN A 81 16.04 11.08 -7.94
C ASN A 81 15.89 12.23 -8.94
N HIS A 82 14.66 12.70 -9.14
CA HIS A 82 14.37 13.83 -10.03
C HIS A 82 14.30 15.18 -9.30
N GLY A 83 14.72 15.24 -8.03
CA GLY A 83 14.79 16.48 -7.28
C GLY A 83 13.43 17.17 -7.06
N MET A 84 12.34 16.43 -7.06
CA MET A 84 10.98 17.00 -6.93
C MET A 84 10.79 17.68 -5.56
N HIS A 85 11.58 17.32 -4.55
CA HIS A 85 11.62 17.99 -3.25
C HIS A 85 12.03 19.46 -3.31
N ASN A 86 12.66 19.89 -4.43
CA ASN A 86 13.00 21.30 -4.68
C ASN A 86 11.88 22.07 -5.40
N GLN A 87 10.79 21.42 -5.77
CA GLN A 87 9.63 22.05 -6.39
C GLN A 87 8.72 22.67 -5.32
N VAL A 88 7.71 23.43 -5.75
CA VAL A 88 6.65 23.92 -4.86
C VAL A 88 5.90 22.74 -4.25
N GLN A 89 5.77 22.73 -2.93
CA GLN A 89 5.11 21.67 -2.17
C GLN A 89 3.66 22.03 -1.84
N PRO A 90 2.75 21.05 -1.71
CA PRO A 90 2.98 19.62 -1.88
C PRO A 90 3.16 19.21 -3.35
N VAL A 91 4.05 18.25 -3.60
CA VAL A 91 4.06 17.54 -4.89
C VAL A 91 3.03 16.41 -4.80
N LYS A 92 2.05 16.45 -5.67
CA LYS A 92 0.95 15.50 -5.74
C LYS A 92 1.06 14.65 -6.99
N LEU A 93 1.16 13.34 -6.85
CA LEU A 93 1.36 12.40 -7.94
C LEU A 93 0.30 11.28 -7.87
N TRP A 94 -0.21 10.88 -9.02
CA TRP A 94 -1.09 9.72 -9.12
C TRP A 94 -0.60 8.75 -10.17
N TYR A 95 -0.93 7.49 -9.98
CA TYR A 95 -0.66 6.44 -10.96
C TYR A 95 -1.76 5.39 -10.98
N SER A 96 -1.86 4.68 -12.09
CA SER A 96 -2.67 3.47 -12.22
C SER A 96 -1.87 2.43 -12.98
N GLY A 97 -1.78 1.21 -12.47
CA GLY A 97 -1.01 0.19 -13.17
C GLY A 97 -0.98 -1.16 -12.47
N SER A 98 -0.34 -2.11 -13.15
CA SER A 98 -0.20 -3.49 -12.68
C SER A 98 0.83 -3.60 -11.56
N MET A 99 0.47 -4.37 -10.53
CA MET A 99 1.32 -4.79 -9.42
C MET A 99 1.35 -6.32 -9.35
N PHE A 100 2.37 -6.87 -8.68
CA PHE A 100 2.63 -8.31 -8.70
C PHE A 100 2.94 -8.83 -7.30
N ARG A 101 2.13 -9.77 -6.81
CA ARG A 101 2.37 -10.45 -5.53
C ARG A 101 2.09 -11.94 -5.66
N HIS A 102 2.98 -12.76 -5.13
CA HIS A 102 2.77 -14.21 -5.05
C HIS A 102 1.85 -14.54 -3.87
N ASP A 103 0.62 -14.02 -3.93
CA ASP A 103 -0.40 -14.33 -2.92
C ASP A 103 -1.11 -15.66 -3.24
N ARG A 104 -1.76 -16.23 -2.23
CA ARG A 104 -2.61 -17.40 -2.43
C ARG A 104 -3.83 -17.00 -3.26
N PRO A 105 -4.06 -17.64 -4.43
CA PRO A 105 -5.19 -17.32 -5.28
C PRO A 105 -6.52 -17.52 -4.52
N GLN A 106 -7.34 -16.48 -4.48
CA GLN A 106 -8.71 -16.52 -3.99
C GLN A 106 -9.54 -15.44 -4.71
N ALA A 107 -10.85 -15.47 -4.52
CA ALA A 107 -11.73 -14.46 -5.13
C ALA A 107 -11.26 -13.05 -4.73
N GLY A 108 -11.01 -12.21 -5.73
CA GLY A 108 -10.52 -10.84 -5.56
C GLY A 108 -9.03 -10.70 -5.26
N ARG A 109 -8.26 -11.79 -5.18
CA ARG A 109 -6.80 -11.76 -5.03
C ARG A 109 -6.11 -12.45 -6.19
N TYR A 110 -5.43 -11.66 -7.00
CA TYR A 110 -4.69 -12.11 -8.16
C TYR A 110 -3.20 -11.85 -7.96
N ARG A 111 -2.35 -12.67 -8.60
CA ARG A 111 -0.90 -12.46 -8.60
C ARG A 111 -0.46 -11.24 -9.39
N GLN A 112 -1.20 -10.91 -10.43
CA GLN A 112 -1.17 -9.59 -11.08
C GLN A 112 -2.49 -8.90 -10.77
N PHE A 113 -2.42 -7.71 -10.21
CA PHE A 113 -3.58 -6.88 -9.89
C PHE A 113 -3.28 -5.43 -10.26
N HIS A 114 -4.29 -4.59 -10.25
CA HIS A 114 -4.13 -3.18 -10.57
C HIS A 114 -4.32 -2.33 -9.32
N GLN A 115 -3.53 -1.30 -9.21
CA GLN A 115 -3.70 -0.24 -8.22
C GLN A 115 -3.93 1.09 -8.91
N PHE A 116 -4.86 1.86 -8.38
CA PHE A 116 -4.96 3.30 -8.52
C PHE A 116 -4.52 3.90 -7.18
N SER A 117 -3.59 4.85 -7.20
CA SER A 117 -3.06 5.48 -5.98
C SER A 117 -2.72 6.94 -6.21
N CYS A 118 -2.86 7.71 -5.14
CA CYS A 118 -2.45 9.10 -5.05
C CYS A 118 -1.42 9.25 -3.93
N GLU A 119 -0.32 9.94 -4.22
CA GLU A 119 0.78 10.19 -3.30
C GLU A 119 0.96 11.70 -3.14
N SER A 120 1.09 12.18 -1.90
CA SER A 120 1.35 13.59 -1.60
C SER A 120 2.62 13.72 -0.78
N PHE A 121 3.54 14.58 -1.21
CA PHE A 121 4.86 14.75 -0.60
C PHE A 121 5.09 16.18 -0.16
N GLY A 122 5.90 16.34 0.90
CA GLY A 122 6.52 17.61 1.28
C GLY A 122 5.70 18.49 2.22
N VAL A 123 4.50 18.09 2.64
CA VAL A 123 3.67 18.83 3.62
C VAL A 123 3.25 17.90 4.75
N HIS A 124 3.42 18.35 5.98
CA HIS A 124 2.98 17.65 7.18
C HIS A 124 1.80 18.41 7.80
N ASP A 125 0.62 18.24 7.18
CA ASP A 125 -0.62 18.89 7.61
C ASP A 125 -1.78 17.89 7.52
N PRO A 126 -2.63 17.78 8.55
CA PRO A 126 -3.78 16.88 8.56
C PRO A 126 -4.77 17.11 7.40
N VAL A 127 -4.76 18.27 6.80
CA VAL A 127 -5.60 18.56 5.62
C VAL A 127 -5.23 17.69 4.42
N VAL A 128 -3.96 17.30 4.30
CA VAL A 128 -3.50 16.41 3.22
C VAL A 128 -4.05 15.01 3.41
N ASP A 129 -4.09 14.52 4.65
CA ASP A 129 -4.69 13.21 4.96
C ASP A 129 -6.21 13.25 4.69
N ALA A 130 -6.89 14.32 5.09
CA ALA A 130 -8.31 14.52 4.82
C ALA A 130 -8.59 14.57 3.30
N GLU A 131 -7.74 15.23 2.53
CA GLU A 131 -7.86 15.28 1.06
C GLU A 131 -7.72 13.88 0.46
N LEU A 132 -6.71 13.09 0.85
CA LEU A 132 -6.53 11.72 0.37
C LEU A 132 -7.72 10.82 0.68
N ILE A 133 -8.31 10.97 1.88
CA ILE A 133 -9.54 10.26 2.24
C ILE A 133 -10.69 10.70 1.33
N ALA A 134 -10.82 12.01 1.07
CA ALA A 134 -11.87 12.55 0.20
C ALA A 134 -11.70 12.07 -1.26
N VAL A 135 -10.47 11.99 -1.77
CA VAL A 135 -10.17 11.41 -3.10
C VAL A 135 -10.68 9.97 -3.17
N GLY A 136 -10.34 9.14 -2.18
CA GLY A 136 -10.78 7.76 -2.15
C GLY A 136 -12.30 7.61 -2.05
N TYR A 137 -12.94 8.40 -1.18
CA TYR A 137 -14.39 8.40 -1.03
C TYR A 137 -15.11 8.81 -2.32
N ASN A 138 -14.67 9.90 -2.94
CA ASN A 138 -15.27 10.41 -4.17
C ASN A 138 -15.06 9.47 -5.35
N PHE A 139 -13.92 8.77 -5.42
CA PHE A 139 -13.66 7.74 -6.42
C PHE A 139 -14.73 6.64 -6.38
N PHE A 140 -15.03 6.10 -5.21
CA PHE A 140 -16.08 5.10 -5.08
C PHE A 140 -17.48 5.64 -5.34
N ARG A 141 -17.79 6.85 -4.86
CA ARG A 141 -19.07 7.52 -5.11
C ARG A 141 -19.33 7.70 -6.60
N ASP A 142 -18.32 8.16 -7.35
CA ASP A 142 -18.46 8.47 -8.77
C ASP A 142 -18.52 7.19 -9.63
N LEU A 143 -18.04 6.05 -9.09
CA LEU A 143 -18.27 4.71 -9.62
C LEU A 143 -19.65 4.12 -9.22
N GLY A 144 -20.46 4.85 -8.45
CA GLY A 144 -21.76 4.36 -7.96
C GLY A 144 -21.66 3.32 -6.84
N ILE A 145 -20.52 3.26 -6.15
CA ILE A 145 -20.28 2.30 -5.05
C ILE A 145 -20.43 3.03 -3.72
N ASN A 146 -21.40 2.59 -2.92
CA ASN A 146 -21.58 3.12 -1.57
C ASN A 146 -20.52 2.55 -0.63
N VAL A 147 -19.75 3.43 0.01
CA VAL A 147 -18.72 3.07 0.98
C VAL A 147 -18.91 3.84 2.28
N GLU A 148 -18.54 3.22 3.39
CA GLU A 148 -18.40 3.85 4.68
C GLU A 148 -16.92 4.01 5.00
N VAL A 149 -16.49 5.20 5.39
CA VAL A 149 -15.11 5.47 5.76
C VAL A 149 -14.94 5.22 7.25
N GLN A 150 -14.14 4.20 7.59
CA GLN A 150 -13.74 3.93 8.96
C GLN A 150 -12.32 4.46 9.19
N MET A 151 -12.21 5.49 10.02
CA MET A 151 -10.94 6.13 10.32
C MET A 151 -10.27 5.48 11.52
N ASN A 152 -8.96 5.28 11.41
CA ASN A 152 -8.12 4.83 12.52
C ASN A 152 -6.78 5.57 12.49
N SER A 153 -6.07 5.58 13.62
CA SER A 153 -4.74 6.15 13.76
C SER A 153 -3.82 5.19 14.49
N ILE A 154 -2.59 5.08 14.02
CA ILE A 154 -1.56 4.30 14.72
C ILE A 154 -0.83 5.13 15.80
N GLY A 155 -1.20 6.40 15.96
CA GLY A 155 -0.56 7.34 16.88
C GLY A 155 0.89 7.66 16.51
N ASN A 156 1.59 8.36 17.42
CA ASN A 156 3.02 8.59 17.32
C ASN A 156 3.83 7.38 17.82
N LEU A 157 5.17 7.49 17.80
CA LEU A 157 6.05 6.39 18.25
C LEU A 157 5.84 6.01 19.71
N GLU A 158 5.61 6.99 20.58
CA GLU A 158 5.40 6.77 22.01
C GLU A 158 4.05 6.07 22.25
N ASP A 159 2.99 6.54 21.63
CA ASP A 159 1.66 5.92 21.70
C ASP A 159 1.70 4.48 21.20
N ARG A 160 2.40 4.24 20.08
CA ARG A 160 2.57 2.89 19.53
C ARG A 160 3.32 1.97 20.47
N GLN A 161 4.39 2.46 21.13
CA GLN A 161 5.14 1.66 22.08
C GLN A 161 4.28 1.31 23.31
N ARG A 162 3.55 2.27 23.87
CA ARG A 162 2.62 2.04 24.98
C ARG A 162 1.55 1.03 24.60
N TYR A 163 0.94 1.21 23.44
CA TYR A 163 -0.07 0.27 22.92
C TYR A 163 0.48 -1.16 22.78
N LEU A 164 1.69 -1.33 22.26
CA LEU A 164 2.31 -2.64 22.12
C LEU A 164 2.61 -3.32 23.47
N ILE A 165 2.96 -2.55 24.49
CA ILE A 165 3.17 -3.06 25.86
C ILE A 165 1.83 -3.59 26.41
N GLU A 166 0.79 -2.78 26.36
CA GLU A 166 -0.55 -3.14 26.84
C GLU A 166 -1.13 -4.34 26.06
N LEU A 167 -1.05 -4.30 24.72
CA LEU A 167 -1.50 -5.40 23.88
C LEU A 167 -0.77 -6.71 24.20
N THR A 168 0.55 -6.64 24.38
CA THR A 168 1.37 -7.80 24.73
C THR A 168 0.98 -8.38 26.07
N GLY A 169 0.76 -7.53 27.07
CA GLY A 169 0.26 -7.93 28.40
C GLY A 169 -1.09 -8.62 28.32
N PHE A 170 -2.02 -8.01 27.61
CA PHE A 170 -3.35 -8.55 27.37
C PHE A 170 -3.32 -9.92 26.69
N LEU A 171 -2.58 -10.07 25.59
CA LEU A 171 -2.46 -11.32 24.85
C LEU A 171 -1.76 -12.42 25.65
N ARG A 172 -0.72 -12.07 26.44
CA ARG A 172 0.00 -13.01 27.31
C ARG A 172 -0.93 -13.55 28.39
N SER A 173 -1.76 -12.72 29.01
CA SER A 173 -2.71 -13.15 30.05
C SER A 173 -3.76 -14.13 29.51
N ARG A 174 -4.03 -14.10 28.20
CA ARG A 174 -4.98 -14.97 27.48
C ARG A 174 -4.31 -16.01 26.58
N ARG A 175 -3.03 -16.28 26.77
CA ARG A 175 -2.25 -17.20 25.92
C ARG A 175 -2.89 -18.57 25.73
N GLY A 176 -3.62 -19.07 26.75
CA GLY A 176 -4.33 -20.35 26.67
C GLY A 176 -5.50 -20.37 25.68
N GLN A 177 -6.00 -19.20 25.30
CA GLN A 177 -7.12 -19.05 24.35
C GLN A 177 -6.64 -18.82 22.90
N LEU A 178 -5.33 -18.60 22.70
CA LEU A 178 -4.75 -18.37 21.39
C LEU A 178 -4.39 -19.69 20.70
N SER A 179 -4.59 -19.74 19.39
CA SER A 179 -4.09 -20.84 18.55
C SER A 179 -2.56 -20.91 18.56
N GLU A 180 -2.00 -22.02 18.15
CA GLU A 180 -0.54 -22.17 18.04
C GLU A 180 0.07 -21.19 17.04
N GLU A 181 -0.66 -20.80 16.00
CA GLU A 181 -0.22 -19.81 15.04
C GLU A 181 -0.17 -18.42 15.67
N SER A 182 -1.22 -18.02 16.39
CA SER A 182 -1.29 -16.74 17.10
C SER A 182 -0.24 -16.65 18.23
N LYS A 183 0.06 -17.75 18.91
CA LYS A 183 1.18 -17.81 19.85
C LYS A 183 2.54 -17.53 19.20
N LYS A 184 2.77 -18.04 17.97
CA LYS A 184 3.98 -17.74 17.19
C LYS A 184 4.01 -16.27 16.73
N ARG A 185 2.87 -15.74 16.29
CA ARG A 185 2.72 -14.32 15.92
C ARG A 185 3.00 -13.40 17.10
N LEU A 186 2.51 -13.74 18.29
CA LEU A 186 2.74 -12.98 19.52
C LEU A 186 4.23 -12.78 19.84
N LEU A 187 5.09 -13.73 19.47
CA LEU A 187 6.53 -13.63 19.68
C LEU A 187 7.25 -12.77 18.64
N LYS A 188 6.69 -12.65 17.42
CA LYS A 188 7.34 -11.94 16.30
C LYS A 188 6.75 -10.56 16.06
N ASN A 189 5.44 -10.47 16.03
CA ASN A 189 4.71 -9.23 15.76
C ASN A 189 3.31 -9.33 16.40
N GLN A 190 3.14 -8.66 17.52
CA GLN A 190 1.93 -8.72 18.35
C GLN A 190 0.68 -8.21 17.62
N LEU A 191 0.84 -7.18 16.76
CA LEU A 191 -0.28 -6.63 15.99
C LEU A 191 -0.89 -7.65 15.05
N ARG A 192 -0.10 -8.60 14.53
CA ARG A 192 -0.62 -9.66 13.65
C ARG A 192 -1.49 -10.71 14.35
N VAL A 193 -1.50 -10.71 15.67
CA VAL A 193 -2.47 -11.55 16.40
C VAL A 193 -3.89 -11.02 16.21
N LEU A 194 -4.03 -9.70 16.07
CA LEU A 194 -5.34 -9.06 15.84
C LEU A 194 -5.92 -9.37 14.45
N ASP A 195 -5.07 -9.76 13.50
CA ASP A 195 -5.50 -10.15 12.14
C ASP A 195 -5.98 -11.62 12.08
N SER A 196 -5.88 -12.37 13.18
CA SER A 196 -6.35 -13.75 13.21
C SER A 196 -7.89 -13.80 13.28
N LYS A 197 -8.46 -14.76 12.58
CA LYS A 197 -9.92 -14.97 12.54
C LYS A 197 -10.40 -15.89 13.69
N GLU A 198 -9.72 -15.83 14.81
CA GLU A 198 -10.03 -16.62 16.01
C GLU A 198 -11.06 -15.90 16.88
#